data_787d562a54e0002c98d532b2d16c9bac
#
_entry.id   787d562a54e0002c98d532b2d16c9bac
#
_cell.length_a   1.000
_cell.length_b   1.000
_cell.length_c   1.000
_cell.angle_alpha   90.00
_cell.angle_beta   90.00
_cell.angle_gamma   90.00
#
_symmetry.space_group_name_H-M   'P 1'
#
loop_
_entity.id
_entity.type
_entity.pdbx_description
1 polymer ?
#
loop_
_entity_poly.entity_id
_entity_poly.type
_entity_poly.pdbx_seq_one_letter_code
_entity_poly.pdbx_strand_id
1 'polypeptide(L)'
;LVVSSPGTESVHVFYTGSGLGGGSHETTEADLHFSGTEEASGFGIGLALGDLDDDGAVDIVIGAPDEQYPGEGAADSEGQVYVFFGREIEGASLTATDAGAHFSGREDSDNFGALIRSGFDMNNDGREDLAISAPGNNPTMPDGGQVHILMMPPGR
;
A
#
# COMPACT_ATOMS: atom_id res chain seq x y z
N LEU A 1 -12.87 8.27 -3.14
CA LEU A 1 -12.38 8.41 -1.77
C LEU A 1 -11.83 7.07 -1.30
N VAL A 2 -10.63 7.06 -0.76
CA VAL A 2 -10.03 5.88 -0.11
C VAL A 2 -9.85 6.18 1.37
N VAL A 3 -10.25 5.25 2.22
CA VAL A 3 -10.18 5.36 3.67
C VAL A 3 -9.58 4.09 4.24
N SER A 4 -8.58 4.24 5.08
CA SER A 4 -7.98 3.11 5.80
C SER A 4 -8.53 2.99 7.22
N SER A 5 -8.60 1.77 7.70
CA SER A 5 -8.94 1.40 9.06
C SER A 5 -7.89 0.40 9.58
N PRO A 6 -6.67 0.86 9.91
CA PRO A 6 -5.57 -0.05 10.25
C PRO A 6 -5.84 -0.95 11.46
N GLY A 7 -6.65 -0.48 12.41
CA GLY A 7 -7.06 -1.30 13.56
C GLY A 7 -7.97 -2.48 13.22
N THR A 8 -8.49 -2.55 12.00
CA THR A 8 -9.26 -3.67 11.44
C THR A 8 -8.61 -4.27 10.21
N GLU A 9 -7.34 -3.91 9.94
CA GLU A 9 -6.54 -4.37 8.81
C GLU A 9 -7.29 -4.22 7.48
N SER A 10 -7.93 -3.05 7.26
CA SER A 10 -8.80 -2.86 6.09
C SER A 10 -8.67 -1.49 5.45
N VAL A 11 -8.90 -1.47 4.13
CA VAL A 11 -8.99 -0.27 3.31
C VAL A 11 -10.28 -0.32 2.51
N HIS A 12 -10.96 0.81 2.43
CA HIS A 12 -12.27 0.95 1.81
C HIS A 12 -12.23 2.02 0.72
N VAL A 13 -12.82 1.73 -0.43
CA VAL A 13 -12.91 2.66 -1.56
C VAL A 13 -14.36 2.99 -1.83
N PHE A 14 -14.64 4.28 -1.99
CA PHE A 14 -15.93 4.80 -2.38
C PHE A 14 -15.78 5.55 -3.70
N TYR A 15 -16.47 5.12 -4.72
CA TYR A 15 -16.49 5.81 -6.01
C TYR A 15 -17.35 7.06 -5.97
N THR A 16 -16.97 8.10 -6.69
CA THR A 16 -17.70 9.38 -6.72
C THR A 16 -19.09 9.30 -7.36
N GLY A 17 -19.43 8.19 -8.02
CA GLY A 17 -20.74 7.93 -8.61
C GLY A 17 -21.72 7.21 -7.70
N SER A 18 -21.28 6.66 -6.58
CA SER A 18 -22.09 5.84 -5.67
C SER A 18 -22.92 6.63 -4.65
N GLY A 19 -23.06 7.96 -4.85
CA GLY A 19 -23.99 8.75 -4.05
C GLY A 19 -23.44 9.25 -2.72
N LEU A 20 -22.11 9.45 -2.63
CA LEU A 20 -21.50 10.16 -1.49
C LEU A 20 -22.10 11.57 -1.38
N GLY A 21 -23.28 11.66 -0.75
CA GLY A 21 -23.89 12.92 -0.33
C GLY A 21 -23.22 13.45 0.94
N GLY A 22 -23.57 14.65 1.37
CA GLY A 22 -23.12 15.14 2.66
C GLY A 22 -23.69 14.29 3.80
N GLY A 23 -22.83 13.75 4.69
CA GLY A 23 -23.23 12.92 5.83
C GLY A 23 -22.13 11.97 6.29
N SER A 24 -22.46 11.10 7.23
CA SER A 24 -21.60 9.98 7.63
C SER A 24 -21.88 8.79 6.73
N HIS A 25 -20.85 8.10 6.32
CA HIS A 25 -20.91 6.85 5.55
C HIS A 25 -20.25 5.73 6.34
N GLU A 26 -20.90 4.58 6.35
CA GLU A 26 -20.37 3.38 7.00
C GLU A 26 -19.43 2.64 6.04
N THR A 27 -18.44 1.94 6.57
CA THR A 27 -17.51 1.15 5.75
C THR A 27 -18.19 0.05 4.94
N THR A 28 -19.36 -0.41 5.40
CA THR A 28 -20.21 -1.38 4.69
C THR A 28 -20.83 -0.84 3.41
N GLU A 29 -20.81 0.49 3.20
CA GLU A 29 -21.28 1.17 1.99
C GLU A 29 -20.18 1.36 0.95
N ALA A 30 -18.94 0.94 1.24
CA ALA A 30 -17.84 1.06 0.30
C ALA A 30 -18.04 0.17 -0.92
N ASP A 31 -17.60 0.67 -2.07
CA ASP A 31 -17.66 -0.05 -3.36
C ASP A 31 -16.60 -1.16 -3.43
N LEU A 32 -15.42 -0.95 -2.80
CA LEU A 32 -14.36 -1.95 -2.69
C LEU A 32 -13.87 -2.05 -1.24
N HIS A 33 -13.50 -3.26 -0.86
CA HIS A 33 -12.89 -3.59 0.42
C HIS A 33 -11.58 -4.34 0.19
N PHE A 34 -10.54 -3.89 0.86
CA PHE A 34 -9.25 -4.60 0.90
C PHE A 34 -8.98 -5.00 2.34
N SER A 35 -8.44 -6.19 2.55
CA SER A 35 -8.07 -6.69 3.86
C SER A 35 -6.67 -7.27 3.87
N GLY A 36 -5.95 -7.04 4.96
CA GLY A 36 -4.71 -7.73 5.27
C GLY A 36 -4.95 -9.23 5.51
N THR A 37 -3.89 -10.01 5.44
CA THR A 37 -3.92 -11.46 5.70
C THR A 37 -3.48 -11.81 7.11
N GLU A 38 -2.84 -10.87 7.82
CA GLU A 38 -2.31 -11.07 9.16
C GLU A 38 -2.90 -10.05 10.13
N GLU A 39 -3.14 -10.48 11.38
CA GLU A 39 -3.55 -9.59 12.45
C GLU A 39 -2.38 -8.70 12.90
N ALA A 40 -2.67 -7.44 13.18
CA ALA A 40 -1.70 -6.45 13.64
C ALA A 40 -0.55 -6.16 12.65
N SER A 41 -0.77 -6.41 11.36
CA SER A 41 0.18 -6.07 10.30
C SER A 41 0.28 -4.57 10.00
N GLY A 42 -0.69 -3.78 10.47
CA GLY A 42 -0.82 -2.37 10.13
C GLY A 42 -1.26 -2.14 8.69
N PHE A 43 -1.93 -3.11 8.06
CA PHE A 43 -2.44 -2.98 6.69
C PHE A 43 -3.33 -1.75 6.55
N GLY A 44 -2.95 -0.84 5.65
CA GLY A 44 -3.60 0.44 5.45
C GLY A 44 -2.95 1.63 6.19
N ILE A 45 -1.85 1.45 6.93
CA ILE A 45 -1.11 2.57 7.53
C ILE A 45 -0.52 3.44 6.42
N GLY A 46 0.18 2.86 5.45
CA GLY A 46 0.62 3.56 4.24
C GLY A 46 -0.45 3.48 3.16
N LEU A 47 -0.76 4.61 2.50
CA LEU A 47 -1.66 4.66 1.35
C LEU A 47 -1.13 5.63 0.30
N ALA A 48 -1.18 5.21 -0.97
CA ALA A 48 -1.00 6.06 -2.12
C ALA A 48 -1.92 5.63 -3.27
N LEU A 49 -2.19 6.56 -4.17
CA LEU A 49 -2.99 6.36 -5.38
C LEU A 49 -2.23 6.95 -6.56
N GLY A 50 -2.17 6.27 -7.67
CA GLY A 50 -1.50 6.75 -8.89
C GLY A 50 -1.76 5.82 -10.06
N ASP A 51 -1.41 6.23 -11.26
CA ASP A 51 -1.38 5.40 -12.47
C ASP A 51 0.05 4.92 -12.66
N LEU A 52 0.38 3.80 -12.01
CA LEU A 52 1.75 3.33 -11.90
C LEU A 52 2.24 2.55 -13.14
N ASP A 53 1.31 1.99 -13.91
CA ASP A 53 1.61 1.22 -15.11
C ASP A 53 1.24 1.94 -16.42
N ASP A 54 0.76 3.22 -16.31
CA ASP A 54 0.38 4.10 -17.42
C ASP A 54 -0.76 3.52 -18.29
N ASP A 55 -1.71 2.83 -17.64
CA ASP A 55 -2.85 2.22 -18.30
C ASP A 55 -4.12 3.12 -18.29
N GLY A 56 -4.06 4.25 -17.60
CA GLY A 56 -5.13 5.24 -17.47
C GLY A 56 -6.13 4.92 -16.35
N ALA A 57 -5.92 3.87 -15.55
CA ALA A 57 -6.68 3.59 -14.34
C ALA A 57 -5.86 3.97 -13.10
N VAL A 58 -6.55 4.23 -12.00
CA VAL A 58 -5.88 4.54 -10.73
C VAL A 58 -5.58 3.26 -9.99
N ASP A 59 -4.31 3.05 -9.67
CA ASP A 59 -3.83 1.95 -8.83
C ASP A 59 -3.89 2.34 -7.36
N ILE A 60 -3.98 1.33 -6.52
CA ILE A 60 -4.05 1.48 -5.07
C ILE A 60 -2.82 0.82 -4.45
N VAL A 61 -2.06 1.59 -3.67
CA VAL A 61 -0.88 1.10 -2.96
C VAL A 61 -1.15 1.13 -1.47
N ILE A 62 -0.99 -0.02 -0.83
CA ILE A 62 -1.30 -0.22 0.59
C ILE A 62 -0.06 -0.73 1.32
N GLY A 63 0.33 -0.06 2.39
CA GLY A 63 1.41 -0.46 3.28
C GLY A 63 0.91 -1.18 4.51
N ALA A 64 1.65 -2.20 4.92
CA ALA A 64 1.50 -2.98 6.14
C ALA A 64 2.85 -3.03 6.86
N PRO A 65 3.25 -1.95 7.56
CA PRO A 65 4.61 -1.79 8.07
C PRO A 65 4.97 -2.73 9.22
N ASP A 66 3.99 -3.34 9.88
CA ASP A 66 4.21 -4.29 10.96
C ASP A 66 4.03 -5.76 10.50
N GLU A 67 3.87 -5.99 9.19
CA GLU A 67 3.71 -7.32 8.60
C GLU A 67 5.04 -8.06 8.53
N GLN A 68 4.99 -9.35 8.86
CA GLN A 68 6.14 -10.23 8.85
C GLN A 68 6.29 -10.95 7.51
N TYR A 69 7.51 -11.29 7.15
CA TYR A 69 7.73 -12.17 5.99
C TYR A 69 7.30 -13.61 6.32
N PRO A 70 6.53 -14.29 5.47
CA PRO A 70 6.06 -15.65 5.74
C PRO A 70 7.21 -16.64 5.96
N GLY A 71 7.29 -17.22 7.18
CA GLY A 71 8.27 -18.24 7.53
C GLY A 71 9.40 -17.79 8.45
N GLU A 72 9.48 -16.52 8.76
CA GLU A 72 10.40 -15.96 9.77
C GLU A 72 9.77 -16.00 11.18
N GLY A 73 10.54 -15.74 12.19
CA GLY A 73 10.08 -15.83 13.60
C GLY A 73 9.31 -14.59 14.05
N ALA A 74 8.43 -14.73 15.02
CA ALA A 74 7.48 -13.73 15.51
C ALA A 74 8.06 -12.41 16.10
N ALA A 75 9.31 -12.07 15.81
CA ALA A 75 9.96 -10.84 16.28
C ALA A 75 10.35 -9.88 15.16
N ASP A 76 10.14 -10.26 13.91
CA ASP A 76 10.81 -9.66 12.76
C ASP A 76 9.74 -9.13 11.80
N SER A 77 9.36 -7.85 11.93
CA SER A 77 8.44 -7.17 11.02
C SER A 77 9.22 -6.26 10.08
N GLU A 78 9.55 -6.77 8.88
CA GLU A 78 10.21 -5.99 7.85
C GLU A 78 9.26 -4.94 7.25
N GLY A 79 7.96 -5.22 7.29
CA GLY A 79 6.91 -4.47 6.63
C GLY A 79 6.74 -4.83 5.16
N GLN A 80 5.53 -4.65 4.67
CA GLN A 80 5.14 -5.00 3.30
C GLN A 80 4.41 -3.83 2.62
N VAL A 81 4.47 -3.81 1.29
CA VAL A 81 3.69 -2.90 0.45
C VAL A 81 3.06 -3.70 -0.68
N TYR A 82 1.76 -3.50 -0.87
CA TYR A 82 0.93 -4.17 -1.87
C TYR A 82 0.45 -3.17 -2.91
N VAL A 83 0.54 -3.54 -4.19
CA VAL A 83 0.04 -2.76 -5.31
C VAL A 83 -1.10 -3.51 -5.98
N PHE A 84 -2.26 -2.87 -6.03
CA PHE A 84 -3.44 -3.34 -6.74
C PHE A 84 -3.62 -2.49 -7.99
N PHE A 85 -3.35 -3.06 -9.15
CA PHE A 85 -3.51 -2.36 -10.44
C PHE A 85 -4.99 -2.15 -10.75
N GLY A 86 -5.36 -0.92 -11.08
CA GLY A 86 -6.76 -0.50 -11.17
C GLY A 86 -7.59 -1.30 -12.15
N ARG A 87 -7.02 -1.70 -13.30
CA ARG A 87 -7.70 -2.54 -14.30
C ARG A 87 -7.77 -4.01 -13.95
N GLU A 88 -6.92 -4.47 -13.04
CA GLU A 88 -6.85 -5.85 -12.60
C GLU A 88 -7.77 -6.12 -11.40
N ILE A 89 -8.39 -5.06 -10.83
CA ILE A 89 -9.30 -5.20 -9.70
C ILE A 89 -10.61 -5.85 -10.16
N GLU A 90 -10.82 -7.10 -9.76
CA GLU A 90 -12.04 -7.86 -10.02
C GLU A 90 -12.79 -8.14 -8.71
N GLY A 91 -14.06 -7.78 -8.67
CA GLY A 91 -14.91 -7.98 -7.48
C GLY A 91 -14.87 -6.80 -6.50
N ALA A 92 -15.62 -6.91 -5.43
CA ALA A 92 -15.79 -5.87 -4.42
C ALA A 92 -14.98 -6.12 -3.12
N SER A 93 -14.38 -7.29 -2.98
CA SER A 93 -13.60 -7.66 -1.78
C SER A 93 -12.32 -8.38 -2.21
N LEU A 94 -11.18 -7.80 -1.83
CA LEU A 94 -9.85 -8.29 -2.14
C LEU A 94 -9.06 -8.46 -0.83
N THR A 95 -8.05 -9.31 -0.89
CA THR A 95 -7.09 -9.51 0.20
C THR A 95 -5.69 -9.10 -0.27
N ALA A 96 -4.74 -9.00 0.65
CA ALA A 96 -3.35 -8.73 0.30
C ALA A 96 -2.78 -9.74 -0.74
N THR A 97 -3.30 -10.99 -0.76
CA THR A 97 -2.88 -12.01 -1.74
C THR A 97 -3.36 -11.76 -3.17
N ASP A 98 -4.32 -10.86 -3.36
CA ASP A 98 -4.84 -10.51 -4.68
C ASP A 98 -4.06 -9.33 -5.30
N ALA A 99 -3.01 -8.85 -4.63
CA ALA A 99 -2.18 -7.77 -5.14
C ALA A 99 -1.42 -8.21 -6.41
N GLY A 100 -1.40 -7.36 -7.42
CA GLY A 100 -0.66 -7.58 -8.67
C GLY A 100 0.86 -7.50 -8.49
N ALA A 101 1.33 -6.76 -7.47
CA ALA A 101 2.72 -6.72 -7.04
C ALA A 101 2.81 -6.50 -5.54
N HIS A 102 3.90 -6.99 -4.93
CA HIS A 102 4.21 -6.70 -3.53
C HIS A 102 5.72 -6.49 -3.35
N PHE A 103 6.08 -5.74 -2.32
CA PHE A 103 7.45 -5.42 -1.94
C PHE A 103 7.60 -5.59 -0.44
N SER A 104 8.73 -6.15 0.00
CA SER A 104 9.06 -6.35 1.41
C SER A 104 10.21 -5.45 1.83
N GLY A 105 10.25 -5.07 3.09
CA GLY A 105 11.45 -4.55 3.75
C GLY A 105 12.61 -5.55 3.67
N ARG A 106 13.75 -5.17 4.18
CA ARG A 106 15.00 -5.97 4.04
C ARG A 106 15.52 -6.48 5.37
N GLU A 107 15.22 -5.80 6.43
CA GLU A 107 15.71 -6.10 7.77
C GLU A 107 14.58 -5.99 8.78
N ASP A 108 14.75 -6.70 9.88
CA ASP A 108 13.81 -6.72 10.99
C ASP A 108 13.54 -5.31 11.52
N SER A 109 12.28 -5.02 11.77
CA SER A 109 11.83 -3.71 12.26
C SER A 109 12.08 -2.54 11.30
N ASP A 110 12.23 -2.80 10.00
CA ASP A 110 12.33 -1.76 8.98
C ASP A 110 11.10 -0.87 8.94
N ASN A 111 9.92 -1.44 9.26
CA ASN A 111 8.62 -0.81 9.12
C ASN A 111 8.41 -0.25 7.69
N PHE A 112 8.85 -1.01 6.69
CA PHE A 112 8.71 -0.65 5.28
C PHE A 112 7.23 -0.51 4.92
N GLY A 113 6.87 0.59 4.27
CA GLY A 113 5.47 0.87 3.95
C GLY A 113 4.76 1.78 4.95
N ALA A 114 5.43 2.27 6.00
CA ALA A 114 4.82 3.19 6.97
C ALA A 114 4.32 4.49 6.35
N LEU A 115 4.99 5.00 5.33
CA LEU A 115 4.55 6.13 4.52
C LEU A 115 4.83 5.83 3.06
N ILE A 116 3.82 6.06 2.19
CA ILE A 116 3.92 5.86 0.75
C ILE A 116 3.49 7.14 0.04
N ARG A 117 4.18 7.49 -1.05
CA ARG A 117 3.82 8.61 -1.93
C ARG A 117 4.00 8.20 -3.38
N SER A 118 3.09 8.67 -4.22
CA SER A 118 3.09 8.59 -5.69
C SER A 118 2.90 9.99 -6.28
N GLY A 119 2.66 10.09 -7.57
CA GLY A 119 2.36 11.35 -8.25
C GLY A 119 3.59 12.15 -8.64
N PHE A 120 4.76 11.52 -8.77
CA PHE A 120 5.99 12.13 -9.26
C PHE A 120 6.73 11.15 -10.18
N ASP A 121 7.49 11.70 -11.11
CA ASP A 121 8.34 10.99 -12.06
C ASP A 121 9.80 11.44 -11.79
N MET A 122 10.55 10.65 -11.06
CA MET A 122 11.89 11.00 -10.61
C MET A 122 12.95 10.79 -11.70
N ASN A 123 12.72 9.81 -12.56
CA ASN A 123 13.63 9.46 -13.65
C ASN A 123 13.27 10.12 -14.98
N ASN A 124 12.14 10.84 -15.04
CA ASN A 124 11.59 11.53 -16.21
C ASN A 124 11.33 10.58 -17.40
N ASP A 125 10.77 9.39 -17.10
CA ASP A 125 10.36 8.42 -18.11
C ASP A 125 8.87 8.53 -18.49
N GLY A 126 8.14 9.44 -17.86
CA GLY A 126 6.73 9.73 -18.10
C GLY A 126 5.77 8.95 -17.20
N ARG A 127 6.28 8.19 -16.23
CA ARG A 127 5.47 7.38 -15.30
C ARG A 127 5.59 7.86 -13.88
N GLU A 128 4.58 7.54 -13.10
CA GLU A 128 4.61 7.79 -11.67
C GLU A 128 5.49 6.76 -10.95
N ASP A 129 6.40 7.27 -10.12
CA ASP A 129 7.24 6.48 -9.23
C ASP A 129 6.65 6.42 -7.82
N LEU A 130 7.14 5.49 -7.01
CA LEU A 130 6.78 5.36 -5.59
C LEU A 130 7.95 5.72 -4.68
N ALA A 131 7.68 6.55 -3.68
CA ALA A 131 8.55 6.73 -2.53
C ALA A 131 7.96 6.01 -1.32
N ILE A 132 8.72 5.10 -0.73
CA ILE A 132 8.30 4.27 0.39
C ILE A 132 9.28 4.45 1.54
N SER A 133 8.78 4.77 2.74
CA SER A 133 9.61 4.89 3.92
C SER A 133 9.81 3.54 4.62
N ALA A 134 10.99 3.36 5.17
CA ALA A 134 11.38 2.32 6.10
C ALA A 134 12.04 3.01 7.32
N PRO A 135 11.25 3.54 8.25
CA PRO A 135 11.79 4.39 9.32
C PRO A 135 12.64 3.64 10.33
N GLY A 136 12.45 2.33 10.47
CA GLY A 136 13.26 1.48 11.33
C GLY A 136 14.58 1.02 10.68
N ASN A 137 14.69 1.09 9.34
CA ASN A 137 15.87 0.63 8.62
C ASN A 137 17.10 1.46 8.97
N ASN A 138 18.13 0.77 9.45
CA ASN A 138 19.33 1.45 9.86
C ASN A 138 20.59 0.59 9.80
N PRO A 139 21.20 0.50 8.64
CA PRO A 139 22.43 -0.28 8.48
C PRO A 139 23.67 0.34 9.17
N THR A 140 23.62 1.59 9.61
CA THR A 140 24.83 2.28 10.11
C THR A 140 24.60 3.21 11.31
N MET A 141 23.38 3.62 11.60
CA MET A 141 23.07 4.55 12.70
C MET A 141 21.73 4.19 13.35
N PRO A 142 21.63 4.06 14.67
CA PRO A 142 20.36 3.92 15.36
C PRO A 142 19.40 5.05 14.94
N ASP A 143 18.17 4.68 14.57
CA ASP A 143 17.09 5.59 14.16
C ASP A 143 17.32 6.39 12.87
N GLY A 144 18.15 5.90 11.95
CA GLY A 144 18.47 6.59 10.70
C GLY A 144 17.34 6.60 9.67
N GLY A 145 16.56 5.53 9.60
CA GLY A 145 15.52 5.34 8.60
C GLY A 145 16.01 5.37 7.15
N GLN A 146 15.22 4.87 6.23
CA GLN A 146 15.48 4.94 4.78
C GLN A 146 14.22 5.33 4.02
N VAL A 147 14.42 5.86 2.82
CA VAL A 147 13.39 6.05 1.81
C VAL A 147 13.82 5.28 0.57
N HIS A 148 12.95 4.41 0.09
CA HIS A 148 13.13 3.65 -1.13
C HIS A 148 12.35 4.31 -2.26
N ILE A 149 13.01 4.55 -3.40
CA ILE A 149 12.34 4.98 -4.61
C ILE A 149 12.22 3.77 -5.52
N LEU A 150 10.99 3.40 -5.83
CA LEU A 150 10.67 2.37 -6.79
C LEU A 150 10.29 3.05 -8.11
N MET A 151 11.14 2.89 -9.10
CA MET A 151 10.87 3.30 -10.47
C MET A 151 10.02 2.22 -11.13
N MET A 152 8.82 2.58 -11.54
CA MET A 152 7.89 1.61 -12.09
C MET A 152 8.34 1.17 -13.49
N PRO A 153 8.35 -0.15 -13.78
CA PRO A 153 8.75 -0.64 -15.08
C PRO A 153 7.76 -0.21 -16.16
N PRO A 154 8.16 -0.23 -17.44
CA PRO A 154 7.24 -0.01 -18.55
C PRO A 154 6.01 -0.91 -18.42
N GLY A 155 4.82 -0.32 -18.59
CA GLY A 155 3.56 -1.03 -18.56
C GLY A 155 3.54 -2.25 -19.50
N ARG A 156 2.75 -3.24 -19.13
CA ARG A 156 2.61 -4.50 -19.89
C ARG A 156 1.73 -4.33 -21.11
#